data_55bb901e1422bb8b88ae74c9b1a63abb
#
_entry.id   55bb901e1422bb8b88ae74c9b1a63abb
#
_cell.length_a   1.000
_cell.length_b   1.000
_cell.length_c   1.000
_cell.angle_alpha   90.00
_cell.angle_beta   90.00
_cell.angle_gamma   90.00
#
_symmetry.space_group_name_H-M   'P 1'
#
loop_
_entity.id
_entity.type
_entity.pdbx_description
1 polymer ?
#
loop_
_entity_poly.entity_id
_entity_poly.type
_entity_poly.pdbx_seq_one_letter_code
_entity_poly.pdbx_strand_id
1 'polypeptide(L)'
;YEIMPSLVGSEMCIRDSGHVTTIDRFDVMIKKAKKTYQRLDLEEKVTLLEGQAAEILPTLEGPYDFIFMDSAKSKYIEFLPECLRLLPVGGVLMVDDVFQAGTILDPAEEVPKKNRAIHRKLNQFLDVVMAHPDLTSTLVPLGDGVILITKEKETIILDS
;
A
#
# COMPACT_ATOMS: atom_id res chain seq x y z
N TYR A 1 9.22 13.63 16.61
CA TYR A 1 8.85 12.27 17.05
C TYR A 1 7.87 11.72 16.04
N GLU A 2 8.36 11.30 14.89
CA GLU A 2 7.54 10.54 13.96
C GLU A 2 7.71 9.06 14.31
N ILE A 3 6.80 8.57 15.12
CA ILE A 3 6.50 7.15 15.22
C ILE A 3 5.82 6.83 13.91
N MET A 4 6.38 5.90 13.14
CA MET A 4 5.77 5.45 11.89
C MET A 4 4.33 5.04 12.16
N PRO A 5 3.32 5.75 11.60
CA PRO A 5 1.90 5.46 11.88
C PRO A 5 1.49 4.06 11.44
N SER A 6 2.24 3.45 10.53
CA SER A 6 1.98 2.12 9.98
C SER A 6 2.05 0.96 10.99
N LEU A 7 2.66 1.16 12.16
CA LEU A 7 2.79 0.09 13.16
C LEU A 7 1.69 0.11 14.24
N VAL A 8 1.06 1.26 14.51
CA VAL A 8 0.10 1.40 15.62
C VAL A 8 -1.19 0.62 15.40
N GLY A 9 -1.64 0.43 14.16
CA GLY A 9 -2.80 -0.41 13.83
C GLY A 9 -2.48 -1.91 13.75
N SER A 10 -1.25 -2.23 13.36
CA SER A 10 -0.79 -3.62 13.20
C SER A 10 -0.58 -4.34 14.54
N GLU A 11 -0.22 -3.62 15.61
CA GLU A 11 0.05 -4.22 16.92
C GLU A 11 -1.16 -4.95 17.51
N MET A 12 -2.37 -4.49 17.23
CA MET A 12 -3.59 -5.12 17.76
C MET A 12 -3.92 -6.42 17.03
N CYS A 13 -3.62 -6.52 15.74
CA CYS A 13 -3.76 -7.75 14.94
C CYS A 13 -2.65 -8.76 15.18
N ILE A 14 -1.46 -8.32 15.60
CA ILE A 14 -0.28 -9.17 15.82
C ILE A 14 -0.34 -9.91 17.17
N ARG A 15 -1.16 -9.48 18.13
CA ARG A 15 -1.08 -9.97 19.52
C ARG A 15 -1.32 -11.46 19.69
N ASP A 16 -2.16 -12.06 18.88
CA ASP A 16 -2.54 -13.47 19.10
C ASP A 16 -1.92 -14.45 18.08
N SER A 17 -2.05 -14.22 16.78
CA SER A 17 -1.54 -15.14 15.75
C SER A 17 -1.14 -14.45 14.43
N GLY A 18 -1.26 -13.12 14.34
CA GLY A 18 -0.94 -12.37 13.11
C GLY A 18 0.56 -12.31 12.83
N HIS A 19 0.91 -12.28 11.55
CA HIS A 19 2.27 -12.05 11.07
C HIS A 19 2.29 -10.87 10.11
N VAL A 20 3.32 -10.02 10.18
CA VAL A 20 3.51 -8.87 9.28
C VAL A 20 4.73 -9.09 8.42
N THR A 21 4.56 -8.95 7.12
CA THR A 21 5.68 -8.84 6.17
C THR A 21 5.79 -7.38 5.73
N THR A 22 6.94 -6.78 5.88
CA THR A 22 7.21 -5.39 5.48
C THR A 22 8.41 -5.32 4.55
N ILE A 23 8.37 -4.38 3.61
CA ILE A 23 9.43 -4.17 2.62
C ILE A 23 9.98 -2.76 2.80
N ASP A 24 11.28 -2.61 2.91
CA ASP A 24 11.96 -1.32 2.87
C ASP A 24 13.28 -1.43 2.11
N ARG A 25 13.67 -0.36 1.41
CA ARG A 25 14.92 -0.25 0.65
C ARG A 25 15.95 0.68 1.27
N PHE A 26 15.56 1.45 2.27
CA PHE A 26 16.42 2.47 2.85
C PHE A 26 17.16 1.95 4.10
N ASP A 27 18.46 1.75 4.02
CA ASP A 27 19.29 1.23 5.11
C ASP A 27 19.05 1.90 6.46
N VAL A 28 18.81 3.21 6.46
CA VAL A 28 18.55 3.97 7.69
C VAL A 28 17.24 3.55 8.33
N MET A 29 16.19 3.34 7.52
CA MET A 29 14.87 2.93 7.99
C MET A 29 14.89 1.46 8.42
N ILE A 30 15.53 0.60 7.64
CA ILE A 30 15.77 -0.82 7.97
C ILE A 30 16.45 -0.96 9.32
N LYS A 31 17.53 -0.23 9.56
CA LYS A 31 18.24 -0.26 10.85
C LYS A 31 17.37 0.21 12.02
N LYS A 32 16.54 1.24 11.81
CA LYS A 32 15.59 1.72 12.83
C LYS A 32 14.51 0.69 13.13
N ALA A 33 13.93 0.11 12.08
CA ALA A 33 12.91 -0.92 12.18
C ALA A 33 13.42 -2.13 12.96
N LYS A 34 14.58 -2.69 12.58
CA LYS A 34 15.21 -3.82 13.29
C LYS A 34 15.42 -3.54 14.78
N LYS A 35 15.95 -2.36 15.14
CA LYS A 35 16.11 -1.97 16.56
C LYS A 35 14.77 -1.88 17.29
N THR A 36 13.73 -1.44 16.61
CA THR A 36 12.39 -1.34 17.21
C THR A 36 11.81 -2.73 17.43
N TYR A 37 11.92 -3.63 16.45
CA TYR A 37 11.44 -5.01 16.57
C TYR A 37 12.13 -5.76 17.71
N GLN A 38 13.46 -5.65 17.82
CA GLN A 38 14.21 -6.22 18.93
C GLN A 38 13.76 -5.69 20.30
N ARG A 39 13.58 -4.37 20.41
CA ARG A 39 13.15 -3.74 21.67
C ARG A 39 11.76 -4.17 22.12
N LEU A 40 10.89 -4.52 21.17
CA LEU A 40 9.48 -4.87 21.40
C LEU A 40 9.21 -6.38 21.34
N ASP A 41 10.24 -7.22 21.19
CA ASP A 41 10.10 -8.67 21.05
C ASP A 41 9.18 -9.07 19.87
N LEU A 42 9.31 -8.37 18.72
CA LEU A 42 8.50 -8.58 17.54
C LEU A 42 9.22 -9.36 16.41
N GLU A 43 10.45 -9.83 16.63
CA GLU A 43 11.29 -10.46 15.60
C GLU A 43 10.69 -11.73 15.01
N GLU A 44 9.92 -12.49 15.82
CA GLU A 44 9.19 -13.67 15.34
C GLU A 44 7.88 -13.34 14.63
N LYS A 45 7.34 -12.13 14.82
CA LYS A 45 6.05 -11.69 14.28
C LYS A 45 6.17 -10.79 13.06
N VAL A 46 7.35 -10.23 12.81
CA VAL A 46 7.58 -9.30 11.70
C VAL A 46 8.73 -9.79 10.84
N THR A 47 8.44 -10.05 9.58
CA THR A 47 9.46 -10.32 8.55
C THR A 47 9.77 -9.02 7.80
N LEU A 48 11.00 -8.52 7.95
CA LEU A 48 11.48 -7.36 7.19
C LEU A 48 12.28 -7.82 5.98
N LEU A 49 11.77 -7.53 4.79
CA LEU A 49 12.41 -7.79 3.50
C LEU A 49 13.12 -6.53 3.02
N GLU A 50 14.42 -6.64 2.79
CA GLU A 50 15.28 -5.52 2.42
C GLU A 50 15.44 -5.47 0.90
N GLY A 51 14.95 -4.41 0.26
CA GLY A 51 15.09 -4.22 -1.19
C GLY A 51 13.96 -3.42 -1.82
N GLN A 52 13.94 -3.45 -3.14
CA GLN A 52 12.92 -2.75 -3.94
C GLN A 52 11.61 -3.53 -3.95
N ALA A 53 10.49 -2.87 -3.65
CA ALA A 53 9.18 -3.50 -3.68
C ALA A 53 8.85 -4.09 -5.06
N ALA A 54 9.29 -3.45 -6.16
CA ALA A 54 9.11 -3.96 -7.52
C ALA A 54 9.77 -5.33 -7.76
N GLU A 55 10.85 -5.63 -7.05
CA GLU A 55 11.60 -6.89 -7.19
C GLU A 55 11.08 -7.95 -6.22
N ILE A 56 10.63 -7.51 -5.03
CA ILE A 56 10.20 -8.41 -3.95
C ILE A 56 8.75 -8.87 -4.14
N LEU A 57 7.82 -7.95 -4.46
CA LEU A 57 6.39 -8.29 -4.58
C LEU A 57 6.11 -9.51 -5.46
N PRO A 58 6.72 -9.67 -6.65
CA PRO A 58 6.50 -10.84 -7.49
C PRO A 58 6.99 -12.16 -6.88
N THR A 59 7.90 -12.11 -5.90
CA THR A 59 8.47 -13.30 -5.25
C THR A 59 7.68 -13.76 -4.02
N LEU A 60 6.74 -12.93 -3.54
CA LEU A 60 5.94 -13.25 -2.38
C LEU A 60 4.87 -14.29 -2.71
N GLU A 61 4.64 -15.18 -1.78
CA GLU A 61 3.54 -16.12 -1.79
C GLU A 61 2.46 -15.66 -0.80
N GLY A 62 1.22 -15.54 -1.28
CA GLY A 62 0.08 -15.18 -0.44
C GLY A 62 -0.54 -16.42 0.26
N PRO A 63 -1.70 -16.28 0.89
CA PRO A 63 -2.47 -15.04 0.94
C PRO A 63 -2.05 -14.09 2.06
N TYR A 64 -2.27 -12.79 1.84
CA TYR A 64 -2.24 -11.75 2.88
C TYR A 64 -3.65 -11.18 3.06
N ASP A 65 -4.20 -11.23 4.25
CA ASP A 65 -5.58 -10.75 4.50
C ASP A 65 -5.70 -9.23 4.34
N PHE A 66 -4.61 -8.53 4.61
CA PHE A 66 -4.53 -7.07 4.54
C PHE A 66 -3.18 -6.64 3.98
N ILE A 67 -3.20 -5.71 3.03
CA ILE A 67 -2.00 -5.07 2.48
C ILE A 67 -2.11 -3.55 2.68
N PHE A 68 -1.09 -2.94 3.27
CA PHE A 68 -0.96 -1.49 3.37
C PHE A 68 0.10 -1.00 2.38
N MET A 69 -0.33 -0.17 1.44
CA MET A 69 0.55 0.41 0.43
C MET A 69 0.78 1.90 0.69
N ASP A 70 1.94 2.21 1.26
CA ASP A 70 2.46 3.55 1.46
C ASP A 70 3.84 3.65 0.81
N SER A 71 3.88 3.90 -0.47
CA SER A 71 5.07 3.94 -1.29
C SER A 71 5.11 5.17 -2.20
N ALA A 72 6.01 5.21 -3.18
CA ALA A 72 5.99 6.28 -4.17
C ALA A 72 4.67 6.24 -4.97
N LYS A 73 3.86 7.29 -4.87
CA LYS A 73 2.51 7.42 -5.50
C LYS A 73 2.49 7.06 -6.99
N SER A 74 3.58 7.36 -7.71
CA SER A 74 3.73 6.98 -9.12
C SER A 74 3.85 5.47 -9.36
N LYS A 75 3.99 4.66 -8.31
CA LYS A 75 4.14 3.21 -8.37
C LYS A 75 2.88 2.44 -8.01
N TYR A 76 1.85 3.09 -7.49
CA TYR A 76 0.62 2.43 -7.05
C TYR A 76 -0.01 1.59 -8.16
N ILE A 77 -0.16 2.16 -9.36
CA ILE A 77 -0.70 1.42 -10.50
C ILE A 77 0.19 0.25 -10.95
N GLU A 78 1.51 0.36 -10.77
CA GLU A 78 2.46 -0.70 -11.13
C GLU A 78 2.45 -1.85 -10.10
N PHE A 79 2.20 -1.55 -8.82
CA PHE A 79 2.16 -2.55 -7.75
C PHE A 79 0.78 -3.19 -7.57
N LEU A 80 -0.27 -2.55 -8.06
CA LEU A 80 -1.65 -3.02 -7.92
C LEU A 80 -1.85 -4.48 -8.34
N PRO A 81 -1.36 -4.96 -9.51
CA PRO A 81 -1.55 -6.35 -9.92
C PRO A 81 -0.99 -7.36 -8.91
N GLU A 82 0.20 -7.11 -8.40
CA GLU A 82 0.84 -7.98 -7.41
C GLU A 82 0.12 -7.94 -6.06
N CYS A 83 -0.30 -6.75 -5.61
CA CYS A 83 -1.09 -6.64 -4.39
C CYS A 83 -2.40 -7.43 -4.50
N LEU A 84 -3.11 -7.32 -5.64
CA LEU A 84 -4.35 -8.07 -5.86
C LEU A 84 -4.10 -9.59 -5.98
N ARG A 85 -2.98 -10.01 -6.55
CA ARG A 85 -2.57 -11.43 -6.60
C ARG A 85 -2.37 -12.00 -5.20
N LEU A 86 -1.76 -11.22 -4.33
CA LEU A 86 -1.42 -11.64 -2.96
C LEU A 86 -2.62 -11.65 -2.01
N LEU A 87 -3.72 -10.95 -2.33
CA LEU A 87 -4.93 -10.93 -1.50
C LEU A 87 -5.86 -12.12 -1.82
N PRO A 88 -6.48 -12.74 -0.81
CA PRO A 88 -7.61 -13.64 -1.01
C PRO A 88 -8.88 -12.85 -1.36
N VAL A 89 -9.94 -13.54 -1.75
CA VAL A 89 -11.28 -12.94 -1.83
C VAL A 89 -11.70 -12.43 -0.45
N GLY A 90 -12.19 -11.20 -0.38
CA GLY A 90 -12.48 -10.50 0.87
C GLY A 90 -11.27 -9.82 1.53
N GLY A 91 -10.06 -10.06 1.02
CA GLY A 91 -8.85 -9.36 1.46
C GLY A 91 -8.87 -7.87 1.07
N VAL A 92 -8.21 -7.05 1.87
CA VAL A 92 -8.27 -5.58 1.73
C VAL A 92 -6.90 -5.00 1.42
N LEU A 93 -6.83 -4.18 0.37
CA LEU A 93 -5.71 -3.30 0.09
C LEU A 93 -6.06 -1.88 0.57
N MET A 94 -5.29 -1.35 1.50
CA MET A 94 -5.34 0.04 1.94
C MET A 94 -4.20 0.82 1.29
N VAL A 95 -4.53 1.93 0.64
CA VAL A 95 -3.53 2.79 -0.01
C VAL A 95 -3.62 4.19 0.57
N ASP A 96 -2.49 4.72 1.03
CA ASP A 96 -2.41 6.04 1.65
C ASP A 96 -2.07 7.14 0.66
N ASP A 97 -2.30 8.39 1.09
CA ASP A 97 -1.89 9.61 0.40
C ASP A 97 -2.44 9.76 -1.04
N VAL A 98 -3.70 9.35 -1.28
CA VAL A 98 -4.28 9.35 -2.64
C VAL A 98 -4.80 10.70 -3.11
N PHE A 99 -4.89 11.73 -2.24
CA PHE A 99 -5.36 13.06 -2.62
C PHE A 99 -4.25 13.99 -3.14
N GLN A 100 -3.00 13.62 -2.95
CA GLN A 100 -1.85 14.40 -3.44
C GLN A 100 -1.90 15.88 -2.98
N ALA A 101 -2.03 16.10 -1.66
CA ALA A 101 -2.20 17.42 -1.06
C ALA A 101 -3.41 18.19 -1.64
N GLY A 102 -4.48 17.49 -1.95
CA GLY A 102 -5.73 18.04 -2.49
C GLY A 102 -5.74 18.27 -3.99
N THR A 103 -4.61 18.09 -4.69
CA THR A 103 -4.52 18.42 -6.13
C THR A 103 -5.02 17.32 -7.06
N ILE A 104 -5.49 16.19 -6.52
CA ILE A 104 -5.91 15.04 -7.34
C ILE A 104 -7.08 15.36 -8.28
N LEU A 105 -7.96 16.28 -7.89
CA LEU A 105 -9.12 16.69 -8.67
C LEU A 105 -8.84 17.90 -9.58
N ASP A 106 -7.66 18.52 -9.47
CA ASP A 106 -7.31 19.68 -10.28
C ASP A 106 -7.10 19.27 -11.74
N PRO A 107 -7.44 20.13 -12.72
CA PRO A 107 -7.06 19.93 -14.10
C PRO A 107 -5.54 19.77 -14.25
N ALA A 108 -5.09 18.87 -15.12
CA ALA A 108 -3.64 18.59 -15.30
C ALA A 108 -2.80 19.83 -15.63
N GLU A 109 -3.43 20.83 -16.25
CA GLU A 109 -2.79 22.12 -16.63
C GLU A 109 -2.47 22.96 -15.39
N GLU A 110 -3.26 22.88 -14.33
CA GLU A 110 -3.11 23.63 -13.08
C GLU A 110 -2.10 22.97 -12.15
N VAL A 111 -1.85 21.67 -12.33
CA VAL A 111 -0.86 20.93 -11.54
C VAL A 111 0.56 21.35 -11.94
N PRO A 112 1.44 21.66 -10.97
CA PRO A 112 2.85 21.99 -11.25
C PRO A 112 3.53 20.94 -12.12
N LYS A 113 4.26 21.36 -13.14
CA LYS A 113 4.89 20.48 -14.15
C LYS A 113 5.62 19.28 -13.53
N LYS A 114 6.34 19.49 -12.42
CA LYS A 114 7.08 18.44 -11.70
C LYS A 114 6.20 17.34 -11.13
N ASN A 115 4.92 17.63 -10.87
CA ASN A 115 3.96 16.70 -10.24
C ASN A 115 3.00 16.06 -11.25
N ARG A 116 2.95 16.52 -12.50
CA ARG A 116 1.98 16.05 -13.51
C ARG A 116 2.08 14.55 -13.80
N ALA A 117 3.29 14.00 -13.80
CA ALA A 117 3.48 12.57 -14.04
C ALA A 117 2.91 11.72 -12.88
N ILE A 118 3.11 12.16 -11.64
CA ILE A 118 2.54 11.51 -10.45
C ILE A 118 1.02 11.64 -10.48
N HIS A 119 0.50 12.86 -10.69
CA HIS A 119 -0.92 13.16 -10.79
C HIS A 119 -1.62 12.25 -11.82
N ARG A 120 -1.08 12.14 -13.03
CA ARG A 120 -1.64 11.26 -14.08
C ARG A 120 -1.68 9.79 -13.65
N LYS A 121 -0.57 9.27 -13.10
CA LYS A 121 -0.51 7.86 -12.68
C LYS A 121 -1.43 7.56 -11.50
N LEU A 122 -1.59 8.52 -10.59
CA LEU A 122 -2.46 8.38 -9.44
C LEU A 122 -3.94 8.44 -9.85
N ASN A 123 -4.31 9.33 -10.77
CA ASN A 123 -5.66 9.34 -11.36
C ASN A 123 -5.94 8.03 -12.11
N GLN A 124 -4.99 7.54 -12.93
CA GLN A 124 -5.13 6.23 -13.60
C GLN A 124 -5.36 5.11 -12.59
N PHE A 125 -4.64 5.09 -11.48
CA PHE A 125 -4.84 4.12 -10.41
C PHE A 125 -6.25 4.22 -9.81
N LEU A 126 -6.70 5.43 -9.46
CA LEU A 126 -8.03 5.65 -8.90
C LEU A 126 -9.13 5.27 -9.89
N ASP A 127 -9.00 5.64 -11.16
CA ASP A 127 -9.96 5.29 -12.22
C ASP A 127 -10.10 3.76 -12.34
N VAL A 128 -8.98 3.03 -12.35
CA VAL A 128 -8.98 1.57 -12.42
C VAL A 128 -9.68 0.96 -11.22
N VAL A 129 -9.29 1.32 -10.00
CA VAL A 129 -9.83 0.65 -8.79
C VAL A 129 -11.26 1.07 -8.46
N MET A 130 -11.68 2.28 -8.83
CA MET A 130 -13.05 2.76 -8.59
C MET A 130 -14.05 2.24 -9.63
N ALA A 131 -13.62 1.97 -10.84
CA ALA A 131 -14.49 1.49 -11.92
C ALA A 131 -14.53 -0.04 -12.04
N HIS A 132 -13.61 -0.78 -11.43
CA HIS A 132 -13.49 -2.22 -11.61
C HIS A 132 -14.67 -2.97 -10.97
N PRO A 133 -15.41 -3.81 -11.71
CA PRO A 133 -16.63 -4.47 -11.23
C PRO A 133 -16.37 -5.52 -10.13
N ASP A 134 -15.15 -6.05 -10.04
CA ASP A 134 -14.76 -7.10 -9.10
C ASP A 134 -13.93 -6.55 -7.92
N LEU A 135 -13.94 -5.23 -7.74
CA LEU A 135 -13.33 -4.54 -6.60
C LEU A 135 -14.39 -3.65 -5.93
N THR A 136 -14.46 -3.71 -4.61
CA THR A 136 -15.23 -2.72 -3.83
C THR A 136 -14.27 -1.68 -3.27
N SER A 137 -14.32 -0.46 -3.81
CA SER A 137 -13.42 0.62 -3.45
C SER A 137 -14.14 1.73 -2.69
N THR A 138 -13.57 2.14 -1.56
CA THR A 138 -14.10 3.22 -0.72
C THR A 138 -13.03 4.25 -0.45
N LEU A 139 -13.30 5.50 -0.85
CA LEU A 139 -12.43 6.63 -0.57
C LEU A 139 -12.76 7.22 0.80
N VAL A 140 -11.75 7.34 1.66
CA VAL A 140 -11.89 7.85 3.02
C VAL A 140 -11.11 9.16 3.14
N PRO A 141 -11.75 10.30 3.46
CA PRO A 141 -11.08 11.58 3.59
C PRO A 141 -10.36 11.70 4.95
N LEU A 142 -9.35 10.86 5.15
CA LEU A 142 -8.49 10.85 6.32
C LEU A 142 -7.08 11.26 5.89
N GLY A 143 -6.48 12.25 6.57
CA GLY A 143 -5.16 12.76 6.21
C GLY A 143 -5.12 13.30 4.77
N ASP A 144 -4.19 12.82 3.95
CA ASP A 144 -4.11 13.13 2.51
C ASP A 144 -4.88 12.10 1.64
N GLY A 145 -5.95 11.55 2.21
CA GLY A 145 -6.84 10.60 1.56
C GLY A 145 -6.34 9.16 1.58
N VAL A 146 -7.23 8.27 2.00
CA VAL A 146 -7.00 6.83 2.02
C VAL A 146 -8.04 6.15 1.12
N ILE A 147 -7.65 5.14 0.36
CA ILE A 147 -8.60 4.28 -0.32
C ILE A 147 -8.49 2.85 0.22
N LEU A 148 -9.64 2.27 0.52
CA LEU A 148 -9.80 0.85 0.87
C LEU A 148 -10.36 0.11 -0.33
N ILE A 149 -9.70 -0.96 -0.72
CA ILE A 149 -10.05 -1.77 -1.90
C ILE A 149 -10.21 -3.21 -1.44
N THR A 150 -11.43 -3.73 -1.50
CA THR A 150 -11.74 -5.12 -1.20
C THR A 150 -11.77 -5.94 -2.49
N LYS A 151 -11.08 -7.06 -2.49
CA LYS A 151 -11.06 -8.01 -3.61
C LYS A 151 -12.30 -8.91 -3.56
N GLU A 152 -13.15 -8.86 -4.60
CA GLU A 152 -14.43 -9.59 -4.62
C GLU A 152 -14.36 -10.92 -5.38
N LYS A 153 -13.33 -11.14 -6.20
CA LYS A 153 -13.13 -12.37 -6.97
C LYS A 153 -11.70 -12.87 -6.91
N GLU A 154 -11.52 -14.17 -7.09
CA GLU A 154 -10.21 -14.83 -7.05
C GLU A 154 -9.25 -14.24 -8.10
N THR A 155 -9.71 -14.07 -9.32
CA THR A 155 -8.91 -13.50 -10.41
C THR A 155 -9.45 -12.12 -10.78
N ILE A 156 -8.60 -11.12 -10.70
CA ILE A 156 -8.88 -9.75 -11.13
C ILE A 156 -8.13 -9.50 -12.44
N ILE A 157 -8.85 -9.11 -13.49
CA ILE A 157 -8.28 -8.78 -14.81
C ILE A 157 -8.29 -7.26 -14.93
N LEU A 158 -7.11 -6.66 -14.84
CA LEU A 158 -6.95 -5.22 -15.03
C LEU A 158 -6.79 -4.93 -16.52
N ASP A 159 -7.68 -4.11 -17.07
CA ASP A 159 -7.56 -3.64 -18.44
C ASP A 159 -6.32 -2.73 -18.56
N SER A 160 -5.49 -2.99 -19.57
CA SER A 160 -4.21 -2.32 -19.83
C SER A 160 -4.38 -0.93 -20.44
#